data_f4ed0ae4ca79718ed162f36a473194c1
#
_entry.id   f4ed0ae4ca79718ed162f36a473194c1
#
_cell.length_a   1.000
_cell.length_b   1.000
_cell.length_c   1.000
_cell.angle_alpha   90.00
_cell.angle_beta   90.00
_cell.angle_gamma   90.00
#
_symmetry.space_group_name_H-M   'P 1'
#
loop_
_entity.id
_entity.type
_entity.pdbx_description
1 polymer ?
#
loop_
_entity_poly.entity_id
_entity_poly.type
_entity_poly.pdbx_seq_one_letter_code
_entity_poly.pdbx_strand_id
1 'polypeptide(L)'
;MKKIFLILFFIIFSTNLYASNIKKVYFAGGCFWCMEESFDKVKGVIETISGYSGGHVKNPKYKDVVKNNTGHYETLEITYDSTITNFEKLLEVYWINIDPFDANGQFCDKGESYKSVVFYENNDQKKIIETSIKNIENRFNRKVVTYVKNFKEFYMAETYHQDYYEKNFIRYLMYKKGCQREEVLNKIWG
;
A
#
# COMPACT_ATOMS: atom_id res chain seq x y z
N MET A 1 10.35 -53.42 -52.57
CA MET A 1 10.81 -52.17 -51.94
C MET A 1 9.62 -51.61 -51.19
N LYS A 2 9.60 -51.74 -49.84
CA LYS A 2 8.53 -51.22 -48.99
C LYS A 2 8.92 -49.81 -48.53
N LYS A 3 8.15 -48.78 -48.90
CA LYS A 3 8.34 -47.41 -48.45
C LYS A 3 7.69 -47.28 -47.07
N ILE A 4 8.54 -47.01 -46.03
CA ILE A 4 8.09 -46.72 -44.69
C ILE A 4 7.79 -45.20 -44.65
N PHE A 5 6.53 -44.82 -44.41
CA PHE A 5 6.12 -43.45 -44.19
C PHE A 5 6.27 -43.15 -42.69
N LEU A 6 7.25 -42.32 -42.34
CA LEU A 6 7.44 -41.84 -40.97
C LEU A 6 6.50 -40.64 -40.73
N ILE A 7 5.43 -40.87 -39.97
CA ILE A 7 4.52 -39.78 -39.55
C ILE A 7 5.12 -39.13 -38.31
N LEU A 8 5.67 -37.92 -38.49
CA LEU A 8 6.14 -37.07 -37.36
C LEU A 8 4.89 -36.47 -36.68
N PHE A 9 4.58 -36.95 -35.48
CA PHE A 9 3.51 -36.41 -34.65
C PHE A 9 4.07 -35.17 -33.91
N PHE A 10 3.75 -33.95 -34.39
CA PHE A 10 4.09 -32.72 -33.74
C PHE A 10 3.14 -32.51 -32.55
N ILE A 11 3.58 -32.81 -31.33
CA ILE A 11 2.86 -32.48 -30.10
C ILE A 11 3.05 -30.99 -29.86
N ILE A 12 2.03 -30.19 -30.19
CA ILE A 12 1.97 -28.77 -29.83
C ILE A 12 1.67 -28.69 -28.33
N PHE A 13 2.70 -28.46 -27.53
CA PHE A 13 2.52 -28.09 -26.13
C PHE A 13 1.97 -26.66 -26.09
N SER A 14 0.67 -26.50 -25.91
CA SER A 14 0.04 -25.24 -25.60
C SER A 14 0.44 -24.88 -24.15
N THR A 15 1.47 -24.09 -23.99
CA THR A 15 1.74 -23.43 -22.70
C THR A 15 0.64 -22.39 -22.47
N ASN A 16 -0.35 -22.74 -21.67
CA ASN A 16 -1.28 -21.76 -21.13
C ASN A 16 -0.45 -20.81 -20.25
N LEU A 17 -0.14 -19.62 -20.75
CA LEU A 17 0.32 -18.49 -19.92
C LEU A 17 -0.86 -18.11 -19.03
N TYR A 18 -0.94 -18.68 -17.83
CA TYR A 18 -1.80 -18.14 -16.79
C TYR A 18 -1.22 -16.78 -16.42
N ALA A 19 -1.93 -15.71 -16.74
CA ALA A 19 -1.61 -14.39 -16.23
C ALA A 19 -1.59 -14.51 -14.69
N SER A 20 -0.51 -14.06 -14.07
CA SER A 20 -0.41 -14.08 -12.62
C SER A 20 -1.54 -13.22 -12.03
N ASN A 21 -2.36 -13.81 -11.17
CA ASN A 21 -3.40 -13.09 -10.43
C ASN A 21 -2.81 -12.28 -9.27
N ILE A 22 -1.52 -12.40 -9.03
CA ILE A 22 -0.81 -11.67 -7.99
C ILE A 22 -0.49 -10.26 -8.48
N LYS A 23 -0.93 -9.27 -7.72
CA LYS A 23 -0.74 -7.84 -8.02
C LYS A 23 -0.16 -7.13 -6.80
N LYS A 24 0.37 -5.93 -7.04
CA LYS A 24 0.90 -5.06 -5.99
C LYS A 24 0.20 -3.71 -6.00
N VAL A 25 0.12 -3.08 -4.84
CA VAL A 25 -0.28 -1.67 -4.66
C VAL A 25 0.57 -1.03 -3.58
N TYR A 26 0.63 0.31 -3.57
CA TYR A 26 1.50 1.07 -2.69
C TYR A 26 0.73 2.20 -2.02
N PHE A 27 0.69 2.19 -0.68
CA PHE A 27 -0.02 3.18 0.11
C PHE A 27 0.86 3.75 1.22
N ALA A 28 0.85 5.07 1.40
CA ALA A 28 1.44 5.76 2.53
C ALA A 28 0.32 6.33 3.42
N GLY A 29 0.29 5.96 4.68
CA GLY A 29 -0.79 6.32 5.63
C GLY A 29 -0.28 6.67 7.02
N GLY A 30 0.83 7.42 7.10
CA GLY A 30 1.56 7.66 8.34
C GLY A 30 2.45 6.48 8.70
N CYS A 31 2.51 6.12 9.98
CA CYS A 31 3.31 4.98 10.43
C CYS A 31 2.98 3.68 9.67
N PHE A 32 3.96 3.15 8.97
CA PHE A 32 3.80 1.92 8.18
C PHE A 32 3.51 0.68 9.05
N TRP A 33 3.92 0.61 10.33
CA TRP A 33 3.55 -0.49 11.24
C TRP A 33 2.02 -0.59 11.44
N CYS A 34 1.34 0.57 11.50
CA CYS A 34 -0.12 0.61 11.66
C CYS A 34 -0.83 0.21 10.36
N MET A 35 -0.26 0.60 9.23
CA MET A 35 -0.77 0.21 7.92
C MET A 35 -0.58 -1.30 7.71
N GLU A 36 0.59 -1.84 8.02
CA GLU A 36 0.91 -3.26 7.98
C GLU A 36 -0.12 -4.08 8.78
N GLU A 37 -0.32 -3.78 10.07
CA GLU A 37 -1.36 -4.42 10.92
C GLU A 37 -2.75 -4.41 10.27
N SER A 38 -3.10 -3.32 9.60
CA SER A 38 -4.43 -3.15 9.01
C SER A 38 -4.62 -3.99 7.75
N PHE A 39 -3.58 -4.10 6.92
CA PHE A 39 -3.66 -4.80 5.64
C PHE A 39 -3.41 -6.30 5.74
N ASP A 40 -2.61 -6.78 6.68
CA ASP A 40 -2.37 -8.21 6.91
C ASP A 40 -3.64 -8.97 7.29
N LYS A 41 -4.63 -8.28 7.83
CA LYS A 41 -5.95 -8.84 8.18
C LYS A 41 -6.92 -8.92 7.00
N VAL A 42 -6.55 -8.38 5.84
CA VAL A 42 -7.45 -8.31 4.67
C VAL A 42 -7.40 -9.61 3.89
N LYS A 43 -8.56 -10.25 3.73
CA LYS A 43 -8.67 -11.47 2.92
C LYS A 43 -8.22 -11.20 1.49
N GLY A 44 -7.27 -11.99 1.01
CA GLY A 44 -6.68 -11.87 -0.32
C GLY A 44 -5.37 -11.08 -0.36
N VAL A 45 -4.97 -10.41 0.72
CA VAL A 45 -3.60 -9.95 0.91
C VAL A 45 -2.73 -11.16 1.22
N ILE A 46 -1.58 -11.25 0.54
CA ILE A 46 -0.63 -12.35 0.62
C ILE A 46 0.59 -11.94 1.45
N GLU A 47 1.03 -10.70 1.26
CA GLU A 47 2.23 -10.16 1.89
C GLU A 47 2.14 -8.64 1.95
N THR A 48 2.62 -8.07 3.02
CA THR A 48 2.89 -6.64 3.13
C THR A 48 4.37 -6.40 3.42
N ILE A 49 4.91 -5.30 2.91
CA ILE A 49 6.30 -4.91 3.14
C ILE A 49 6.32 -3.43 3.50
N SER A 50 6.81 -3.11 4.69
CA SER A 50 7.08 -1.73 5.11
C SER A 50 8.30 -1.16 4.38
N GLY A 51 8.20 0.08 3.87
CA GLY A 51 9.28 0.69 3.09
C GLY A 51 9.08 2.17 2.79
N TYR A 52 9.70 2.64 1.74
CA TYR A 52 9.76 4.04 1.36
C TYR A 52 9.49 4.22 -0.13
N SER A 53 8.67 5.21 -0.49
CA SER A 53 8.40 5.56 -1.90
C SER A 53 8.16 7.06 -2.08
N GLY A 54 8.19 7.53 -3.31
CA GLY A 54 7.82 8.89 -3.71
C GLY A 54 8.92 9.95 -3.60
N GLY A 55 10.08 9.62 -3.02
CA GLY A 55 11.22 10.51 -2.85
C GLY A 55 12.21 10.50 -4.02
N HIS A 56 13.34 11.16 -3.81
CA HIS A 56 14.40 11.34 -4.81
C HIS A 56 15.74 10.67 -4.41
N VAL A 57 15.89 10.26 -3.16
CA VAL A 57 17.10 9.61 -2.66
C VAL A 57 17.02 8.12 -2.95
N LYS A 58 18.06 7.56 -3.57
CA LYS A 58 18.16 6.10 -3.83
C LYS A 58 18.61 5.36 -2.59
N ASN A 59 18.02 4.19 -2.36
CA ASN A 59 18.31 3.32 -1.20
C ASN A 59 18.31 4.09 0.14
N PRO A 60 17.23 4.84 0.44
CA PRO A 60 17.15 5.65 1.65
C PRO A 60 17.22 4.76 2.89
N LYS A 61 17.69 5.33 4.00
CA LYS A 61 17.63 4.70 5.32
C LYS A 61 16.60 5.40 6.18
N TYR A 62 16.00 4.68 7.13
CA TYR A 62 15.00 5.23 8.05
C TYR A 62 15.41 6.57 8.65
N LYS A 63 16.64 6.65 9.20
CA LYS A 63 17.19 7.86 9.79
C LYS A 63 17.23 9.08 8.85
N ASP A 64 17.27 8.84 7.53
CA ASP A 64 17.31 9.93 6.54
C ASP A 64 15.87 10.30 6.12
N VAL A 65 14.98 9.33 6.02
CA VAL A 65 13.56 9.55 5.70
C VAL A 65 12.87 10.39 6.78
N VAL A 66 13.03 10.05 8.06
CA VAL A 66 12.40 10.78 9.16
C VAL A 66 12.94 12.21 9.38
N LYS A 67 14.09 12.54 8.78
CA LYS A 67 14.60 13.92 8.74
C LYS A 67 13.91 14.80 7.69
N ASN A 68 12.99 14.22 6.91
CA ASN A 68 12.20 14.92 5.88
C ASN A 68 13.03 15.57 4.74
N ASN A 69 14.22 15.04 4.45
CA ASN A 69 15.09 15.56 3.38
C ASN A 69 15.25 14.63 2.18
N THR A 70 14.57 13.49 2.18
CA THR A 70 14.62 12.49 1.10
C THR A 70 13.45 12.58 0.13
N GLY A 71 12.35 13.25 0.54
CA GLY A 71 11.08 13.29 -0.17
C GLY A 71 10.30 11.98 -0.14
N HIS A 72 10.80 10.95 0.54
CA HIS A 72 10.11 9.67 0.71
C HIS A 72 9.05 9.73 1.79
N TYR A 73 7.99 8.94 1.58
CA TYR A 73 6.94 8.65 2.53
C TYR A 73 7.15 7.25 3.11
N GLU A 74 6.80 7.04 4.38
CA GLU A 74 6.59 5.70 4.91
C GLU A 74 5.45 5.04 4.13
N THR A 75 5.77 4.00 3.40
CA THR A 75 4.90 3.37 2.41
C THR A 75 4.80 1.88 2.67
N LEU A 76 3.60 1.33 2.53
CA LEU A 76 3.37 -0.11 2.52
C LEU A 76 3.25 -0.59 1.07
N GLU A 77 4.05 -1.59 0.67
CA GLU A 77 3.81 -2.43 -0.49
C GLU A 77 2.87 -3.55 -0.07
N ILE A 78 1.79 -3.77 -0.82
CA ILE A 78 0.78 -4.79 -0.54
C ILE A 78 0.69 -5.71 -1.75
N THR A 79 1.07 -6.97 -1.57
CA THR A 79 0.91 -8.04 -2.55
C THR A 79 -0.41 -8.76 -2.31
N TYR A 80 -1.26 -8.89 -3.32
CA TYR A 80 -2.58 -9.49 -3.18
C TYR A 80 -2.99 -10.38 -4.35
N ASP A 81 -3.88 -11.34 -4.08
CA ASP A 81 -4.54 -12.16 -5.09
C ASP A 81 -5.77 -11.43 -5.64
N SER A 82 -5.69 -11.04 -6.92
CA SER A 82 -6.76 -10.29 -7.59
C SER A 82 -8.01 -11.12 -7.90
N THR A 83 -8.00 -12.43 -7.62
CA THR A 83 -9.20 -13.29 -7.66
C THR A 83 -10.00 -13.25 -6.36
N ILE A 84 -9.38 -12.78 -5.25
CA ILE A 84 -9.98 -12.74 -3.92
C ILE A 84 -10.34 -11.31 -3.51
N THR A 85 -9.46 -10.34 -3.80
CA THR A 85 -9.68 -8.92 -3.52
C THR A 85 -9.26 -8.07 -4.74
N ASN A 86 -9.51 -6.77 -4.70
CA ASN A 86 -9.18 -5.87 -5.79
C ASN A 86 -8.67 -4.51 -5.27
N PHE A 87 -8.21 -3.67 -6.18
CA PHE A 87 -7.66 -2.35 -5.85
C PHE A 87 -8.67 -1.48 -5.09
N GLU A 88 -9.93 -1.47 -5.51
CA GLU A 88 -11.00 -0.68 -4.91
C GLU A 88 -11.23 -1.06 -3.44
N LYS A 89 -11.25 -2.37 -3.14
CA LYS A 89 -11.40 -2.88 -1.77
C LYS A 89 -10.20 -2.51 -0.90
N LEU A 90 -9.00 -2.62 -1.43
CA LEU A 90 -7.78 -2.21 -0.70
C LEU A 90 -7.78 -0.70 -0.46
N LEU A 91 -8.26 0.10 -1.42
CA LEU A 91 -8.40 1.54 -1.28
C LEU A 91 -9.47 1.91 -0.23
N GLU A 92 -10.59 1.16 -0.12
CA GLU A 92 -11.57 1.32 0.95
C GLU A 92 -10.92 1.08 2.33
N VAL A 93 -10.14 0.00 2.46
CA VAL A 93 -9.38 -0.28 3.69
C VAL A 93 -8.38 0.82 4.01
N TYR A 94 -7.68 1.34 2.99
CA TYR A 94 -6.75 2.46 3.16
C TYR A 94 -7.47 3.68 3.75
N TRP A 95 -8.58 4.11 3.17
CA TRP A 95 -9.29 5.31 3.61
C TRP A 95 -9.72 5.24 5.07
N ILE A 96 -10.33 4.14 5.49
CA ILE A 96 -10.82 4.00 6.88
C ILE A 96 -9.69 3.86 7.91
N ASN A 97 -8.45 3.73 7.47
CA ASN A 97 -7.27 3.64 8.31
C ASN A 97 -6.42 4.91 8.34
N ILE A 98 -6.88 6.01 7.73
CA ILE A 98 -6.18 7.30 7.76
C ILE A 98 -7.13 8.45 8.11
N ASP A 99 -6.55 9.59 8.50
CA ASP A 99 -7.21 10.89 8.44
C ASP A 99 -6.94 11.54 7.07
N PRO A 100 -7.89 11.51 6.13
CA PRO A 100 -7.69 12.06 4.79
C PRO A 100 -7.62 13.60 4.77
N PHE A 101 -7.79 14.24 5.92
CA PHE A 101 -7.86 15.68 6.10
C PHE A 101 -6.65 16.26 6.85
N ASP A 102 -5.71 15.45 7.30
CA ASP A 102 -4.49 15.90 7.97
C ASP A 102 -3.36 16.15 6.94
N ALA A 103 -3.07 17.41 6.68
CA ALA A 103 -2.03 17.83 5.73
C ALA A 103 -0.61 17.73 6.30
N ASN A 104 -0.46 17.52 7.63
CA ASN A 104 0.83 17.63 8.33
C ASN A 104 1.43 16.27 8.70
N GLY A 105 0.74 15.18 8.40
CA GLY A 105 1.12 13.82 8.76
C GLY A 105 -0.09 12.97 9.05
N GLN A 106 0.02 12.04 10.02
CA GLN A 106 -1.09 11.22 10.46
C GLN A 106 -1.04 11.06 11.99
N PHE A 107 -2.14 11.35 12.64
CA PHE A 107 -2.28 11.21 14.11
C PHE A 107 -1.16 11.94 14.88
N CYS A 108 -0.36 11.18 15.66
CA CYS A 108 0.78 11.74 16.40
C CYS A 108 2.04 11.92 15.54
N ASP A 109 2.13 11.26 14.39
CA ASP A 109 3.29 11.34 13.51
C ASP A 109 3.15 12.55 12.58
N LYS A 110 4.06 13.49 12.72
CA LYS A 110 4.07 14.74 11.94
C LYS A 110 5.33 14.86 11.10
N GLY A 111 5.20 15.44 9.93
CA GLY A 111 6.28 15.64 8.97
C GLY A 111 5.98 15.02 7.60
N GLU A 112 6.83 15.36 6.62
CA GLU A 112 6.63 14.96 5.21
C GLU A 112 6.56 13.45 5.03
N SER A 113 7.40 12.69 5.74
CA SER A 113 7.45 11.22 5.62
C SER A 113 6.18 10.51 6.10
N TYR A 114 5.34 11.18 6.90
CA TYR A 114 4.10 10.63 7.46
C TYR A 114 2.83 11.13 6.79
N LYS A 115 2.94 11.89 5.71
CA LYS A 115 1.77 12.34 4.95
C LYS A 115 1.12 11.17 4.20
N SER A 116 -0.20 11.26 4.02
CA SER A 116 -0.96 10.25 3.28
C SER A 116 -0.76 10.38 1.78
N VAL A 117 -0.50 9.24 1.12
CA VAL A 117 -0.32 9.16 -0.34
C VAL A 117 -0.92 7.86 -0.87
N VAL A 118 -1.66 7.94 -1.97
CA VAL A 118 -2.01 6.79 -2.79
C VAL A 118 -1.17 6.84 -4.05
N PHE A 119 -0.41 5.78 -4.31
CA PHE A 119 0.35 5.64 -5.54
C PHE A 119 -0.47 4.87 -6.58
N TYR A 120 -0.45 5.33 -7.84
CA TYR A 120 -1.07 4.64 -8.97
C TYR A 120 -0.03 4.24 -10.00
N GLU A 121 -0.24 3.10 -10.66
CA GLU A 121 0.63 2.56 -11.71
C GLU A 121 0.05 2.80 -13.11
N ASN A 122 -1.28 3.04 -13.21
CA ASN A 122 -1.97 3.23 -14.47
C ASN A 122 -3.17 4.19 -14.33
N ASN A 123 -3.73 4.60 -15.47
CA ASN A 123 -4.82 5.57 -15.51
C ASN A 123 -6.14 5.05 -14.91
N ASP A 124 -6.38 3.74 -14.90
CA ASP A 124 -7.60 3.17 -14.34
C ASP A 124 -7.56 3.26 -12.80
N GLN A 125 -6.43 2.89 -12.19
CA GLN A 125 -6.23 3.12 -10.75
C GLN A 125 -6.36 4.59 -10.40
N LYS A 126 -5.78 5.50 -11.21
CA LYS A 126 -5.90 6.94 -10.98
C LYS A 126 -7.36 7.41 -10.95
N LYS A 127 -8.18 6.99 -11.92
CA LYS A 127 -9.61 7.31 -11.97
C LYS A 127 -10.38 6.79 -10.76
N ILE A 128 -10.07 5.56 -10.31
CA ILE A 128 -10.67 4.95 -9.11
C ILE A 128 -10.35 5.80 -7.88
N ILE A 129 -9.09 6.20 -7.71
CA ILE A 129 -8.65 7.06 -6.59
C ILE A 129 -9.37 8.40 -6.63
N GLU A 130 -9.40 9.08 -7.78
CA GLU A 130 -10.05 10.38 -7.95
C GLU A 130 -11.56 10.30 -7.67
N THR A 131 -12.20 9.21 -8.07
CA THR A 131 -13.62 8.96 -7.77
C THR A 131 -13.84 8.75 -6.28
N SER A 132 -12.99 7.96 -5.62
CA SER A 132 -13.10 7.71 -4.18
C SER A 132 -12.87 8.99 -3.36
N ILE A 133 -11.93 9.84 -3.76
CA ILE A 133 -11.70 11.17 -3.15
C ILE A 133 -12.96 12.03 -3.25
N LYS A 134 -13.58 12.14 -4.42
CA LYS A 134 -14.83 12.90 -4.59
C LYS A 134 -15.95 12.39 -3.68
N ASN A 135 -16.06 11.09 -3.54
CA ASN A 135 -17.07 10.48 -2.65
C ASN A 135 -16.83 10.87 -1.18
N ILE A 136 -15.57 10.86 -0.72
CA ILE A 136 -15.20 11.29 0.63
C ILE A 136 -15.45 12.79 0.81
N GLU A 137 -15.02 13.63 -0.14
CA GLU A 137 -15.27 15.07 -0.09
C GLU A 137 -16.76 15.41 -0.03
N ASN A 138 -17.58 14.72 -0.82
CA ASN A 138 -19.05 14.89 -0.79
C ASN A 138 -19.66 14.42 0.55
N ARG A 139 -19.20 13.28 1.09
CA ARG A 139 -19.69 12.74 2.38
C ARG A 139 -19.42 13.70 3.53
N PHE A 140 -18.22 14.28 3.57
CA PHE A 140 -17.79 15.10 4.71
C PHE A 140 -17.87 16.61 4.47
N ASN A 141 -18.25 17.04 3.27
CA ASN A 141 -18.18 18.42 2.82
C ASN A 141 -16.83 19.08 3.17
N ARG A 142 -15.75 18.35 2.95
CA ARG A 142 -14.40 18.74 3.31
C ARG A 142 -13.39 18.25 2.26
N LYS A 143 -12.38 19.07 1.95
CA LYS A 143 -11.36 18.73 0.96
C LYS A 143 -10.41 17.66 1.49
N VAL A 144 -10.20 16.59 0.72
CA VAL A 144 -9.19 15.57 0.95
C VAL A 144 -7.81 16.14 0.61
N VAL A 145 -6.83 15.95 1.50
CA VAL A 145 -5.45 16.42 1.34
C VAL A 145 -4.45 15.31 1.05
N THR A 146 -4.91 14.06 0.96
CA THR A 146 -4.10 12.91 0.56
C THR A 146 -3.53 13.12 -0.84
N TYR A 147 -2.23 12.90 -1.01
CA TYR A 147 -1.59 13.00 -2.32
C TYR A 147 -1.93 11.81 -3.22
N VAL A 148 -2.07 12.08 -4.52
CA VAL A 148 -2.19 11.06 -5.58
C VAL A 148 -0.96 11.16 -6.46
N LYS A 149 -0.10 10.15 -6.43
CA LYS A 149 1.19 10.18 -7.14
C LYS A 149 1.36 8.97 -8.05
N ASN A 150 2.01 9.17 -9.20
CA ASN A 150 2.44 8.05 -10.02
C ASN A 150 3.50 7.24 -9.29
N PHE A 151 3.32 5.92 -9.21
CA PHE A 151 4.31 5.01 -8.65
C PHE A 151 5.58 5.00 -9.53
N LYS A 152 6.74 5.03 -8.91
CA LYS A 152 8.03 4.95 -9.62
C LYS A 152 8.91 3.85 -9.07
N GLU A 153 9.13 3.85 -7.76
CA GLU A 153 10.09 2.97 -7.13
C GLU A 153 9.74 2.80 -5.64
N PHE A 154 10.00 1.62 -5.12
CA PHE A 154 9.84 1.27 -3.71
C PHE A 154 11.14 0.74 -3.16
N TYR A 155 11.49 1.17 -1.96
CA TYR A 155 12.64 0.70 -1.22
C TYR A 155 12.17 0.06 0.08
N MET A 156 12.45 -1.23 0.25
CA MET A 156 12.12 -1.94 1.49
C MET A 156 12.84 -1.30 2.68
N ALA A 157 12.12 -1.08 3.76
CA ALA A 157 12.70 -0.62 5.02
C ALA A 157 13.52 -1.72 5.68
N GLU A 158 14.30 -1.35 6.68
CA GLU A 158 15.17 -2.24 7.41
C GLU A 158 14.37 -3.37 8.08
N THR A 159 14.97 -4.55 8.22
CA THR A 159 14.30 -5.78 8.70
C THR A 159 13.62 -5.60 10.06
N TYR A 160 14.13 -4.73 10.93
CA TYR A 160 13.51 -4.48 12.23
C TYR A 160 12.19 -3.70 12.15
N HIS A 161 11.82 -3.16 10.99
CA HIS A 161 10.53 -2.53 10.76
C HIS A 161 9.47 -3.52 10.25
N GLN A 162 9.86 -4.64 9.65
CA GLN A 162 8.94 -5.62 9.10
C GLN A 162 8.25 -6.40 10.22
N ASP A 163 6.92 -6.54 10.16
CA ASP A 163 6.08 -7.20 11.16
C ASP A 163 6.27 -6.62 12.58
N TYR A 164 6.56 -5.32 12.64
CA TYR A 164 6.89 -4.69 13.93
C TYR A 164 5.74 -4.82 14.94
N TYR A 165 4.50 -4.75 14.50
CA TYR A 165 3.31 -4.84 15.33
C TYR A 165 3.18 -6.23 16.00
N GLU A 166 3.73 -7.30 15.39
CA GLU A 166 3.79 -8.64 15.97
C GLU A 166 5.06 -8.83 16.81
N LYS A 167 6.22 -8.53 16.22
CA LYS A 167 7.54 -8.78 16.85
C LYS A 167 7.76 -7.93 18.09
N ASN A 168 7.15 -6.76 18.17
CA ASN A 168 7.28 -5.79 19.26
C ASN A 168 5.92 -5.38 19.84
N PHE A 169 5.01 -6.34 19.99
CA PHE A 169 3.60 -6.12 20.28
C PHE A 169 3.32 -5.10 21.42
N ILE A 170 3.98 -5.27 22.58
CA ILE A 170 3.73 -4.36 23.73
C ILE A 170 4.13 -2.92 23.40
N ARG A 171 5.32 -2.74 22.80
CA ARG A 171 5.82 -1.40 22.42
C ARG A 171 4.93 -0.76 21.37
N TYR A 172 4.51 -1.55 20.38
CA TYR A 172 3.58 -1.11 19.34
C TYR A 172 2.22 -0.71 19.92
N LEU A 173 1.66 -1.51 20.84
CA LEU A 173 0.38 -1.20 21.49
C LEU A 173 0.43 0.10 22.29
N MET A 174 1.53 0.33 23.02
CA MET A 174 1.75 1.59 23.76
C MET A 174 1.82 2.80 22.81
N TYR A 175 2.56 2.65 21.71
CA TYR A 175 2.64 3.67 20.66
C TYR A 175 1.26 3.95 20.06
N LYS A 176 0.55 2.94 19.57
CA LYS A 176 -0.77 3.05 18.94
C LYS A 176 -1.80 3.75 19.85
N LYS A 177 -1.80 3.38 21.15
CA LYS A 177 -2.64 4.04 22.18
C LYS A 177 -2.22 5.49 22.43
N GLY A 178 -0.93 5.75 22.57
CA GLY A 178 -0.40 7.11 22.80
C GLY A 178 -0.74 8.07 21.66
N CYS A 179 -0.79 7.57 20.43
CA CYS A 179 -1.20 8.32 19.23
C CYS A 179 -2.72 8.50 19.08
N GLN A 180 -3.53 7.91 19.93
CA GLN A 180 -5.01 7.98 19.87
C GLN A 180 -5.59 7.62 18.48
N ARG A 181 -4.90 6.77 17.73
CA ARG A 181 -5.25 6.45 16.33
C ARG A 181 -6.69 5.95 16.20
N GLU A 182 -7.09 4.98 17.02
CA GLU A 182 -8.46 4.41 17.00
C GLU A 182 -9.52 5.46 17.32
N GLU A 183 -9.26 6.32 18.31
CA GLU A 183 -10.19 7.37 18.71
C GLU A 183 -10.42 8.38 17.59
N VAL A 184 -9.35 8.80 16.91
CA VAL A 184 -9.44 9.72 15.77
C VAL A 184 -10.15 9.08 14.59
N LEU A 185 -9.83 7.81 14.26
CA LEU A 185 -10.50 7.08 13.17
C LEU A 185 -12.01 6.92 13.45
N ASN A 186 -12.38 6.59 14.68
CA ASN A 186 -13.78 6.47 15.07
C ASN A 186 -14.54 7.81 14.99
N LYS A 187 -13.88 8.94 15.27
CA LYS A 187 -14.48 10.27 15.10
C LYS A 187 -14.70 10.64 13.62
N ILE A 188 -13.87 10.12 12.72
CA ILE A 188 -13.97 10.43 11.29
C ILE A 188 -14.93 9.46 10.60
N TRP A 189 -14.79 8.16 10.84
CA TRP A 189 -15.43 7.13 10.03
C TRP A 189 -16.60 6.41 10.71
N GLY A 190 -16.68 6.47 12.06
CA GLY A 190 -17.66 5.78 12.92
C GLY A 190 -19.08 6.34 12.93
#